data_61dc5517eb66cb88615b5a190c2c0d32
#
_entry.id   61dc5517eb66cb88615b5a190c2c0d32
#
_cell.length_a   1.000
_cell.length_b   1.000
_cell.length_c   1.000
_cell.angle_alpha   90.00
_cell.angle_beta   90.00
_cell.angle_gamma   90.00
#
_symmetry.space_group_name_H-M   'P 1'
#
loop_
_entity.id
_entity.type
_entity.pdbx_description
1 polymer ?
#
loop_
_entity_poly.entity_id
_entity_poly.type
_entity_poly.pdbx_seq_one_letter_code
_entity_poly.pdbx_strand_id
1 'polypeptide(L)'
;GMQVVRLKISGFRGVRSADIVLGRHAVLVGPNNSGKTTVIEALALLFGRDRLVRRLTEHDFHGSAPDETARILCIATVTGFTPNDPHHHSSWFSPERGVEKWFDPKAKTLSAAPDAQHTDLAVQIGFAARFDLDELEAKTLRFFVDDEATLGDPFAEDAHLRTIHTKVLQELGFFLVPASRTWDRWISFSSELFRRVVATRGDMPAQAVRAERQRLWTPPDGARLEDQPGLSEIVGAANDELRALMASAPRLQLRLTATDSVSVLESVVPHFVQGTGPTLPSQRQGTGLVSLQ
;
A
#
# COMPACT_ATOMS: atom_id res chain seq x y z
N GLY A 1 -10.15 -11.55 -12.80
CA GLY A 1 -8.94 -10.83 -12.43
C GLY A 1 -8.08 -11.64 -11.47
N MET A 2 -6.82 -11.25 -11.29
CA MET A 2 -5.87 -11.89 -10.39
C MET A 2 -6.41 -11.98 -8.96
N GLN A 3 -6.12 -13.08 -8.27
CA GLN A 3 -6.56 -13.35 -6.91
C GLN A 3 -5.55 -14.22 -6.17
N VAL A 4 -5.51 -14.09 -4.85
CA VAL A 4 -4.74 -14.97 -3.97
C VAL A 4 -5.61 -16.17 -3.63
N VAL A 5 -5.14 -17.39 -3.91
CA VAL A 5 -5.89 -18.63 -3.68
C VAL A 5 -5.34 -19.45 -2.51
N ARG A 6 -4.12 -19.19 -2.08
CA ARG A 6 -3.48 -19.88 -0.95
C ARG A 6 -2.50 -18.93 -0.27
N LEU A 7 -2.45 -19.00 1.05
CA LEU A 7 -1.52 -18.23 1.88
C LEU A 7 -0.93 -19.17 2.93
N LYS A 8 0.39 -19.26 2.95
CA LYS A 8 1.15 -19.89 4.03
C LYS A 8 1.82 -18.83 4.88
N ILE A 9 1.72 -18.97 6.20
CA ILE A 9 2.33 -18.06 7.18
C ILE A 9 3.17 -18.89 8.12
N SER A 10 4.40 -18.47 8.37
CA SER A 10 5.30 -19.09 9.32
C SER A 10 6.01 -18.04 10.17
N GLY A 11 6.02 -18.27 11.48
CA GLY A 11 6.79 -17.47 12.42
C GLY A 11 6.30 -16.03 12.64
N PHE A 12 5.04 -15.73 12.34
CA PHE A 12 4.48 -14.40 12.41
C PHE A 12 3.46 -14.25 13.53
N ARG A 13 3.76 -13.42 14.50
CA ARG A 13 2.94 -13.15 15.69
C ARG A 13 2.51 -14.43 16.41
N GLY A 14 1.20 -14.62 16.68
CA GLY A 14 0.67 -15.83 17.27
C GLY A 14 0.67 -17.07 16.38
N VAL A 15 1.07 -16.93 15.10
CA VAL A 15 1.04 -18.01 14.12
C VAL A 15 2.43 -18.62 13.97
N ARG A 16 2.63 -19.83 14.47
CA ARG A 16 3.85 -20.61 14.23
C ARG A 16 3.90 -21.12 12.79
N SER A 17 2.80 -21.73 12.34
CA SER A 17 2.62 -22.22 10.97
C SER A 17 1.13 -22.30 10.64
N ALA A 18 0.75 -21.77 9.47
CA ALA A 18 -0.61 -21.89 8.94
C ALA A 18 -0.56 -22.04 7.41
N ASP A 19 -1.51 -22.79 6.89
CA ASP A 19 -1.74 -22.99 5.47
C ASP A 19 -3.22 -22.76 5.18
N ILE A 20 -3.53 -21.66 4.48
CA ILE A 20 -4.89 -21.16 4.33
C ILE A 20 -5.25 -21.14 2.86
N VAL A 21 -6.34 -21.83 2.53
CA VAL A 21 -6.97 -21.77 1.20
C VAL A 21 -7.96 -20.61 1.18
N LEU A 22 -7.81 -19.73 0.23
CA LEU A 22 -8.66 -18.56 0.06
C LEU A 22 -9.56 -18.75 -1.16
N GLY A 23 -10.86 -18.50 -0.98
CA GLY A 23 -11.81 -18.42 -2.08
C GLY A 23 -11.86 -17.01 -2.68
N ARG A 24 -12.62 -16.85 -3.75
CA ARG A 24 -12.86 -15.53 -4.36
C ARG A 24 -13.43 -14.52 -3.37
N HIS A 25 -14.26 -14.99 -2.46
CA HIS A 25 -14.78 -14.28 -1.32
C HIS A 25 -14.51 -15.13 -0.09
N ALA A 26 -13.59 -14.72 0.76
CA ALA A 26 -13.25 -15.41 1.99
C ALA A 26 -13.72 -14.59 3.19
N VAL A 27 -14.38 -15.26 4.14
CA VAL A 27 -14.81 -14.68 5.40
C VAL A 27 -14.04 -15.39 6.53
N LEU A 28 -13.28 -14.63 7.30
CA LEU A 28 -12.56 -15.13 8.45
C LEU A 28 -13.42 -14.90 9.71
N VAL A 29 -13.89 -15.98 10.30
CA VAL A 29 -14.73 -15.97 11.50
C VAL A 29 -13.98 -16.60 12.67
N GLY A 30 -14.10 -15.99 13.84
CA GLY A 30 -13.49 -16.51 15.06
C GLY A 30 -13.43 -15.43 16.16
N PRO A 31 -13.11 -15.82 17.40
CA PRO A 31 -12.93 -14.87 18.48
C PRO A 31 -11.79 -13.89 18.22
N ASN A 32 -11.75 -12.79 18.97
CA ASN A 32 -10.59 -11.90 18.99
C ASN A 32 -9.37 -12.72 19.43
N ASN A 33 -8.21 -12.47 18.84
CA ASN A 33 -6.95 -13.23 19.03
C ASN A 33 -6.89 -14.60 18.30
N SER A 34 -7.83 -14.94 17.43
CA SER A 34 -7.79 -16.20 16.66
C SER A 34 -6.90 -16.14 15.39
N GLY A 35 -6.10 -15.09 15.22
CA GLY A 35 -5.21 -14.94 14.07
C GLY A 35 -5.82 -14.28 12.82
N LYS A 36 -7.10 -13.86 12.85
CA LYS A 36 -7.75 -13.18 11.71
C LYS A 36 -6.98 -11.93 11.27
N THR A 37 -6.61 -11.08 12.21
CA THR A 37 -5.80 -9.88 11.93
C THR A 37 -4.43 -10.24 11.38
N THR A 38 -3.82 -11.31 11.89
CA THR A 38 -2.52 -11.81 11.43
C THR A 38 -2.55 -12.23 9.97
N VAL A 39 -3.63 -12.88 9.51
CA VAL A 39 -3.84 -13.23 8.09
C VAL A 39 -3.91 -11.99 7.20
N ILE A 40 -4.70 -11.01 7.62
CA ILE A 40 -4.85 -9.74 6.88
C ILE A 40 -3.51 -8.99 6.81
N GLU A 41 -2.78 -8.95 7.91
CA GLU A 41 -1.48 -8.28 7.96
C GLU A 41 -0.39 -9.04 7.19
N ALA A 42 -0.42 -10.37 7.14
CA ALA A 42 0.45 -11.15 6.28
C ALA A 42 0.22 -10.84 4.79
N LEU A 43 -1.05 -10.71 4.38
CA LEU A 43 -1.37 -10.24 3.03
C LEU A 43 -0.87 -8.81 2.77
N ALA A 44 -0.95 -7.94 3.77
CA ALA A 44 -0.41 -6.58 3.66
C ALA A 44 1.12 -6.57 3.54
N LEU A 45 1.84 -7.46 4.24
CA LEU A 45 3.29 -7.62 4.09
C LEU A 45 3.67 -8.08 2.67
N LEU A 46 2.91 -9.00 2.09
CA LEU A 46 3.15 -9.52 0.74
C LEU A 46 2.83 -8.49 -0.34
N PHE A 47 1.68 -7.81 -0.26
CA PHE A 47 1.10 -7.03 -1.36
C PHE A 47 0.99 -5.54 -1.09
N GLY A 48 1.13 -5.11 0.15
CA GLY A 48 1.04 -3.70 0.52
C GLY A 48 2.23 -2.88 0.04
N ARG A 49 2.03 -1.59 -0.15
CA ARG A 49 3.14 -0.65 -0.39
C ARG A 49 3.96 -0.48 0.89
N ASP A 50 5.25 -0.30 0.76
CA ASP A 50 6.18 -0.18 1.90
C ASP A 50 5.77 0.89 2.91
N ARG A 51 5.24 2.02 2.44
CA ARG A 51 4.72 3.10 3.30
C ARG A 51 3.44 2.77 4.06
N LEU A 52 2.66 1.77 3.58
CA LEU A 52 1.41 1.32 4.19
C LEU A 52 1.64 0.11 5.09
N VAL A 53 2.77 -0.55 4.93
CA VAL A 53 3.19 -1.68 5.76
C VAL A 53 3.77 -1.12 7.03
N ARG A 54 3.16 -1.49 8.16
CA ARG A 54 3.68 -1.16 9.48
C ARG A 54 5.11 -1.69 9.61
N ARG A 55 6.03 -0.89 10.15
CA ARG A 55 7.37 -1.34 10.44
C ARG A 55 7.31 -2.49 11.44
N LEU A 56 7.94 -3.62 11.08
CA LEU A 56 8.02 -4.79 11.93
C LEU A 56 8.95 -4.54 13.12
N THR A 57 8.58 -5.08 14.25
CA THR A 57 9.38 -5.10 15.49
C THR A 57 9.61 -6.53 15.94
N GLU A 58 10.38 -6.74 16.99
CA GLU A 58 10.59 -8.04 17.62
C GLU A 58 9.27 -8.72 18.02
N HIS A 59 8.23 -7.95 18.36
CA HIS A 59 6.91 -8.47 18.73
C HIS A 59 6.11 -9.07 17.59
N ASP A 60 6.52 -8.81 16.35
CA ASP A 60 5.90 -9.41 15.17
C ASP A 60 6.44 -10.81 14.86
N PHE A 61 7.57 -11.18 15.45
CA PHE A 61 8.09 -12.54 15.38
C PHE A 61 7.39 -13.45 16.38
N HIS A 62 7.19 -14.72 16.02
CA HIS A 62 6.57 -15.69 16.91
C HIS A 62 7.39 -15.84 18.17
N GLY A 63 6.73 -15.71 19.35
CA GLY A 63 7.38 -15.73 20.64
C GLY A 63 7.94 -14.39 21.13
N SER A 64 7.90 -13.34 20.30
CA SER A 64 8.29 -11.95 20.66
C SER A 64 9.73 -11.76 21.13
N ALA A 65 10.60 -12.74 20.93
CA ALA A 65 12.01 -12.70 21.29
C ALA A 65 12.85 -13.40 20.19
N PRO A 66 12.95 -12.81 19.00
CA PRO A 66 13.64 -13.43 17.88
C PRO A 66 15.15 -13.53 18.16
N ASP A 67 15.72 -14.69 17.87
CA ASP A 67 17.15 -14.90 17.75
C ASP A 67 17.62 -14.76 16.30
N GLU A 68 18.88 -15.04 16.03
CA GLU A 68 19.46 -14.96 14.69
C GLU A 68 18.82 -15.93 13.69
N THR A 69 18.19 -17.01 14.16
CA THR A 69 17.55 -18.04 13.32
C THR A 69 16.07 -17.77 13.09
N ALA A 70 15.45 -16.90 13.87
CA ALA A 70 14.04 -16.58 13.74
C ALA A 70 13.71 -15.95 12.39
N ARG A 71 12.67 -16.46 11.73
CA ARG A 71 12.21 -15.97 10.42
C ARG A 71 10.71 -15.82 10.43
N ILE A 72 10.23 -14.73 9.83
CA ILE A 72 8.88 -14.63 9.32
C ILE A 72 8.94 -15.03 7.85
N LEU A 73 8.08 -15.95 7.44
CA LEU A 73 7.95 -16.35 6.04
C LEU A 73 6.47 -16.43 5.68
N CYS A 74 6.06 -15.65 4.69
CA CYS A 74 4.72 -15.71 4.10
C CYS A 74 4.84 -16.05 2.63
N ILE A 75 4.07 -17.03 2.15
CA ILE A 75 4.03 -17.42 0.73
C ILE A 75 2.60 -17.36 0.25
N ALA A 76 2.36 -16.61 -0.81
CA ALA A 76 1.06 -16.53 -1.46
C ALA A 76 1.10 -17.14 -2.85
N THR A 77 0.06 -17.90 -3.20
CA THR A 77 -0.21 -18.37 -4.55
C THR A 77 -1.23 -17.46 -5.22
N VAL A 78 -0.85 -16.89 -6.35
CA VAL A 78 -1.66 -15.96 -7.15
C VAL A 78 -2.07 -16.64 -8.44
N THR A 79 -3.35 -16.55 -8.79
CA THR A 79 -3.94 -17.06 -10.04
C THR A 79 -4.84 -15.99 -10.68
N GLY A 80 -5.57 -16.37 -11.72
CA GLY A 80 -6.57 -15.51 -12.38
C GLY A 80 -5.96 -14.55 -13.38
N PHE A 81 -4.84 -14.93 -13.98
CA PHE A 81 -4.22 -14.22 -15.09
C PHE A 81 -5.11 -14.31 -16.34
N THR A 82 -5.32 -13.20 -17.01
CA THR A 82 -6.13 -13.14 -18.24
C THR A 82 -5.39 -12.33 -19.30
N PRO A 83 -4.95 -12.90 -20.42
CA PRO A 83 -5.08 -14.31 -20.80
C PRO A 83 -4.34 -15.28 -19.86
N ASN A 84 -4.77 -16.55 -19.86
CA ASN A 84 -4.15 -17.61 -19.05
C ASN A 84 -2.88 -18.16 -19.74
N ASP A 85 -1.96 -17.26 -20.05
CA ASP A 85 -0.73 -17.53 -20.81
C ASP A 85 0.40 -16.66 -20.23
N PRO A 86 1.50 -17.26 -19.73
CA PRO A 86 2.59 -16.50 -19.11
C PRO A 86 3.24 -15.49 -20.04
N HIS A 87 3.24 -15.73 -21.36
CA HIS A 87 3.83 -14.80 -22.34
C HIS A 87 3.13 -13.44 -22.40
N HIS A 88 1.87 -13.35 -21.97
CA HIS A 88 1.11 -12.10 -21.89
C HIS A 88 1.33 -11.34 -20.57
N HIS A 89 2.09 -11.91 -19.64
CA HIS A 89 2.32 -11.37 -18.31
C HIS A 89 3.82 -11.29 -17.97
N SER A 90 4.61 -10.67 -18.85
CA SER A 90 6.07 -10.59 -18.71
C SER A 90 6.54 -9.88 -17.44
N SER A 91 5.69 -9.03 -16.82
CA SER A 91 5.96 -8.44 -15.51
C SER A 91 5.98 -9.47 -14.37
N TRP A 92 5.29 -10.60 -14.54
CA TRP A 92 5.20 -11.69 -13.58
C TRP A 92 6.08 -12.89 -13.96
N PHE A 93 6.16 -13.20 -15.25
CA PHE A 93 6.82 -14.38 -15.77
C PHE A 93 7.91 -13.99 -16.77
N SER A 94 9.14 -14.24 -16.43
CA SER A 94 10.31 -14.09 -17.28
C SER A 94 11.48 -14.82 -16.62
N PRO A 95 12.62 -15.01 -17.29
CA PRO A 95 13.81 -15.66 -16.70
C PRO A 95 14.28 -14.99 -15.40
N GLU A 96 14.06 -13.69 -15.27
CA GLU A 96 14.46 -12.88 -14.09
C GLU A 96 13.34 -12.73 -13.04
N ARG A 97 12.20 -13.42 -13.21
CA ARG A 97 10.99 -13.20 -12.41
C ARG A 97 10.37 -14.51 -11.93
N GLY A 98 9.06 -14.59 -11.85
CA GLY A 98 8.35 -15.76 -11.36
C GLY A 98 8.42 -16.96 -12.30
N VAL A 99 8.52 -18.15 -11.73
CA VAL A 99 8.35 -19.41 -12.44
C VAL A 99 6.86 -19.67 -12.63
N GLU A 100 6.46 -19.98 -13.85
CA GLU A 100 5.10 -20.40 -14.13
C GLU A 100 4.76 -21.72 -13.42
N LYS A 101 3.58 -21.75 -12.83
CA LYS A 101 2.98 -22.90 -12.20
C LYS A 101 1.54 -23.01 -12.63
N TRP A 102 0.95 -24.16 -12.37
CA TRP A 102 -0.41 -24.43 -12.77
C TRP A 102 -1.20 -24.93 -11.57
N PHE A 103 -2.32 -24.31 -11.32
CA PHE A 103 -3.13 -24.54 -10.14
C PHE A 103 -4.38 -25.36 -10.48
N ASP A 104 -4.67 -26.36 -9.65
CA ASP A 104 -5.93 -27.09 -9.68
C ASP A 104 -6.96 -26.34 -8.80
N PRO A 105 -8.00 -25.75 -9.40
CA PRO A 105 -9.00 -25.01 -8.63
C PRO A 105 -9.88 -25.90 -7.74
N LYS A 106 -9.90 -27.23 -7.97
CA LYS A 106 -10.68 -28.19 -7.17
C LYS A 106 -9.85 -28.75 -6.02
N ALA A 107 -8.72 -29.38 -6.33
CA ALA A 107 -7.84 -29.99 -5.34
C ALA A 107 -6.96 -28.98 -4.58
N LYS A 108 -6.86 -27.74 -5.08
CA LYS A 108 -6.03 -26.66 -4.49
C LYS A 108 -4.55 -27.01 -4.45
N THR A 109 -4.07 -27.71 -5.45
CA THR A 109 -2.68 -28.13 -5.62
C THR A 109 -2.00 -27.40 -6.77
N LEU A 110 -0.67 -27.41 -6.78
CA LEU A 110 0.16 -26.82 -7.82
C LEU A 110 0.91 -27.91 -8.59
N SER A 111 1.10 -27.67 -9.88
CA SER A 111 1.96 -28.46 -10.76
C SER A 111 2.94 -27.55 -11.49
N ALA A 112 4.11 -28.07 -11.84
CA ALA A 112 5.10 -27.35 -12.65
C ALA A 112 4.68 -27.26 -14.14
N ALA A 113 3.77 -28.11 -14.58
CA ALA A 113 3.27 -28.14 -15.95
C ALA A 113 1.74 -28.23 -15.96
N PRO A 114 1.06 -27.69 -16.98
CA PRO A 114 -0.37 -27.83 -17.12
C PRO A 114 -0.79 -29.27 -17.41
N ASP A 115 -1.91 -29.67 -16.86
CA ASP A 115 -2.57 -30.94 -17.14
C ASP A 115 -4.11 -30.80 -17.11
N ALA A 116 -4.85 -31.88 -17.12
CA ALA A 116 -6.31 -31.85 -17.15
C ALA A 116 -6.94 -31.23 -15.88
N GLN A 117 -6.24 -31.24 -14.75
CA GLN A 117 -6.68 -30.70 -13.47
C GLN A 117 -6.03 -29.33 -13.17
N HIS A 118 -4.73 -29.21 -13.43
CA HIS A 118 -3.94 -28.01 -13.18
C HIS A 118 -4.02 -27.07 -14.39
N THR A 119 -5.10 -26.31 -14.45
CA THR A 119 -5.48 -25.51 -15.62
C THR A 119 -5.18 -24.01 -15.47
N ASP A 120 -5.09 -23.53 -14.26
CA ASP A 120 -5.00 -22.08 -14.00
C ASP A 120 -3.54 -21.65 -13.82
N LEU A 121 -3.09 -20.76 -14.67
CA LEU A 121 -1.76 -20.16 -14.54
C LEU A 121 -1.60 -19.53 -13.16
N ALA A 122 -0.50 -19.84 -12.51
CA ALA A 122 -0.19 -19.41 -11.15
C ALA A 122 1.26 -18.97 -11.00
N VAL A 123 1.49 -18.13 -10.01
CA VAL A 123 2.81 -17.76 -9.52
C VAL A 123 2.81 -17.78 -8.01
N GLN A 124 3.95 -18.06 -7.40
CA GLN A 124 4.12 -17.92 -5.96
C GLN A 124 5.05 -16.77 -5.65
N ILE A 125 4.65 -15.99 -4.66
CA ILE A 125 5.45 -14.89 -4.13
C ILE A 125 5.65 -15.06 -2.64
N GLY A 126 6.80 -14.63 -2.16
CA GLY A 126 7.21 -14.72 -0.77
C GLY A 126 7.53 -13.36 -0.17
N PHE A 127 7.28 -13.27 1.12
CA PHE A 127 7.79 -12.25 2.00
C PHE A 127 8.54 -12.92 3.13
N ALA A 128 9.75 -12.45 3.41
CA ALA A 128 10.53 -12.94 4.55
C ALA A 128 11.05 -11.78 5.39
N ALA A 129 11.17 -12.01 6.70
CA ALA A 129 11.81 -11.09 7.63
C ALA A 129 12.74 -11.84 8.58
N ARG A 130 13.85 -11.20 8.93
CA ARG A 130 14.71 -11.53 10.06
C ARG A 130 14.86 -10.31 10.95
N PHE A 131 15.16 -10.52 12.22
CA PHE A 131 15.48 -9.44 13.12
C PHE A 131 16.99 -9.29 13.27
N ASP A 132 17.50 -8.10 13.00
CA ASP A 132 18.90 -7.78 13.19
C ASP A 132 19.11 -7.33 14.64
N LEU A 133 19.83 -8.16 15.41
CA LEU A 133 20.03 -7.91 16.84
C LEU A 133 21.03 -6.78 17.11
N ASP A 134 21.91 -6.47 16.18
CA ASP A 134 22.88 -5.37 16.32
C ASP A 134 22.23 -4.02 15.99
N GLU A 135 21.46 -3.98 14.92
CA GLU A 135 20.75 -2.76 14.49
C GLU A 135 19.37 -2.59 15.16
N LEU A 136 18.88 -3.61 15.85
CA LEU A 136 17.55 -3.65 16.50
C LEU A 136 16.40 -3.32 15.53
N GLU A 137 16.50 -3.85 14.31
CA GLU A 137 15.48 -3.65 13.29
C GLU A 137 15.20 -4.91 12.47
N ALA A 138 14.00 -4.99 11.90
CA ALA A 138 13.65 -6.06 10.98
C ALA A 138 14.20 -5.77 9.57
N LYS A 139 14.91 -6.74 9.01
CA LYS A 139 15.29 -6.78 7.59
C LYS A 139 14.25 -7.60 6.84
N THR A 140 13.81 -7.11 5.69
CA THR A 140 12.71 -7.72 4.93
C THR A 140 13.06 -7.94 3.47
N LEU A 141 12.48 -8.98 2.87
CA LEU A 141 12.60 -9.32 1.46
C LEU A 141 11.24 -9.66 0.88
N ARG A 142 10.99 -9.29 -0.39
CA ARG A 142 9.90 -9.80 -1.23
C ARG A 142 10.51 -10.43 -2.47
N PHE A 143 10.08 -11.65 -2.80
CA PHE A 143 10.70 -12.44 -3.84
C PHE A 143 9.72 -13.39 -4.50
N PHE A 144 10.07 -13.86 -5.71
CA PHE A 144 9.38 -14.98 -6.34
C PHE A 144 9.86 -16.29 -5.75
N VAL A 145 8.92 -17.21 -5.51
CA VAL A 145 9.21 -18.55 -5.00
C VAL A 145 9.24 -19.52 -6.17
N ASP A 146 10.39 -20.10 -6.44
CA ASP A 146 10.53 -21.06 -7.54
C ASP A 146 9.93 -22.41 -7.16
N ASP A 147 10.30 -22.93 -6.00
CA ASP A 147 9.79 -24.17 -5.43
C ASP A 147 9.75 -24.05 -3.90
N GLU A 148 8.57 -24.20 -3.31
CA GLU A 148 8.42 -24.21 -1.85
C GLU A 148 9.21 -25.33 -1.17
N ALA A 149 9.28 -26.51 -1.80
CA ALA A 149 9.93 -27.68 -1.20
C ALA A 149 11.43 -27.52 -1.05
N THR A 150 12.04 -26.73 -1.93
CA THR A 150 13.48 -26.48 -1.95
C THR A 150 13.88 -25.10 -1.45
N LEU A 151 12.89 -24.30 -1.03
CA LEU A 151 13.13 -22.96 -0.49
C LEU A 151 13.88 -23.09 0.86
N GLY A 152 15.14 -22.68 0.87
CA GLY A 152 15.95 -22.58 2.09
C GLY A 152 15.70 -21.25 2.83
N ASP A 153 16.66 -20.86 3.67
CA ASP A 153 16.62 -19.55 4.33
C ASP A 153 16.76 -18.42 3.29
N PRO A 154 15.77 -17.53 3.16
CA PRO A 154 15.83 -16.40 2.23
C PRO A 154 16.98 -15.43 2.48
N PHE A 155 17.54 -15.41 3.67
CA PHE A 155 18.66 -14.54 4.08
C PHE A 155 20.03 -15.24 4.06
N ALA A 156 20.11 -16.48 3.59
CA ALA A 156 21.37 -17.16 3.42
C ALA A 156 22.24 -16.47 2.35
N GLU A 157 23.56 -16.49 2.52
CA GLU A 157 24.48 -15.86 1.57
C GLU A 157 24.42 -16.47 0.16
N ASP A 158 24.09 -17.76 0.07
CA ASP A 158 23.93 -18.51 -1.17
C ASP A 158 22.49 -18.49 -1.72
N ALA A 159 21.58 -17.74 -1.10
CA ALA A 159 20.22 -17.60 -1.59
C ALA A 159 20.19 -16.72 -2.85
N HIS A 160 19.78 -17.33 -3.97
CA HIS A 160 19.60 -16.64 -5.25
C HIS A 160 18.12 -16.40 -5.49
N LEU A 161 17.56 -15.40 -4.78
CA LEU A 161 16.14 -15.03 -4.89
C LEU A 161 15.95 -13.90 -5.89
N ARG A 162 14.93 -14.05 -6.73
CA ARG A 162 14.49 -12.99 -7.64
C ARG A 162 13.54 -12.08 -6.89
N THR A 163 13.94 -10.83 -6.70
CA THR A 163 13.15 -9.83 -5.97
C THR A 163 11.97 -9.32 -6.80
N ILE A 164 10.90 -8.93 -6.11
CA ILE A 164 9.69 -8.39 -6.73
C ILE A 164 9.71 -6.88 -6.61
N HIS A 165 9.58 -6.19 -7.74
CA HIS A 165 9.35 -4.75 -7.76
C HIS A 165 7.92 -4.42 -7.35
N THR A 166 7.75 -3.40 -6.53
CA THR A 166 6.44 -2.93 -6.03
C THR A 166 5.43 -2.67 -7.16
N LYS A 167 5.88 -2.24 -8.35
CA LYS A 167 5.01 -2.05 -9.51
C LYS A 167 4.26 -3.32 -9.93
N VAL A 168 4.88 -4.48 -9.84
CA VAL A 168 4.27 -5.76 -10.20
C VAL A 168 3.13 -6.07 -9.24
N LEU A 169 3.33 -5.85 -7.95
CA LEU A 169 2.31 -6.08 -6.93
C LEU A 169 1.08 -5.18 -7.09
N GLN A 170 1.25 -4.00 -7.68
CA GLN A 170 0.14 -3.08 -7.94
C GLN A 170 -0.88 -3.63 -8.95
N GLU A 171 -0.46 -4.50 -9.87
CA GLU A 171 -1.34 -5.15 -10.82
C GLU A 171 -2.37 -6.06 -10.14
N LEU A 172 -2.03 -6.67 -9.01
CA LEU A 172 -2.94 -7.50 -8.23
C LEU A 172 -4.10 -6.71 -7.61
N GLY A 173 -3.87 -5.45 -7.31
CA GLY A 173 -4.93 -4.61 -6.76
C GLY A 173 -5.25 -4.87 -5.30
N PHE A 174 -4.26 -5.12 -4.49
CA PHE A 174 -4.46 -5.30 -3.06
C PHE A 174 -4.83 -3.99 -2.35
N PHE A 175 -5.90 -4.04 -1.57
CA PHE A 175 -6.33 -2.96 -0.69
C PHE A 175 -6.59 -3.50 0.70
N LEU A 176 -6.06 -2.83 1.70
CA LEU A 176 -6.38 -3.10 3.09
C LEU A 176 -7.41 -2.09 3.58
N VAL A 177 -8.62 -2.55 3.87
CA VAL A 177 -9.66 -1.76 4.50
C VAL A 177 -9.56 -1.93 6.00
N PRO A 178 -9.18 -0.89 6.77
CA PRO A 178 -9.09 -1.01 8.22
C PRO A 178 -10.47 -1.25 8.84
N ALA A 179 -10.49 -1.99 9.95
CA ALA A 179 -11.71 -2.24 10.71
C ALA A 179 -12.29 -0.96 11.36
N SER A 180 -11.45 0.06 11.58
CA SER A 180 -11.91 1.37 12.03
C SER A 180 -12.64 2.09 10.89
N ARG A 181 -13.85 2.50 11.13
CA ARG A 181 -14.74 3.15 10.15
C ARG A 181 -14.32 4.60 9.81
N THR A 182 -13.04 4.88 9.71
CA THR A 182 -12.51 6.19 9.31
C THR A 182 -12.44 6.28 7.77
N TRP A 183 -13.59 6.34 7.15
CA TRP A 183 -13.75 6.39 5.69
C TRP A 183 -13.15 7.65 5.06
N ASP A 184 -13.01 8.73 5.81
CA ASP A 184 -12.34 9.96 5.41
C ASP A 184 -10.92 9.73 4.87
N ARG A 185 -10.16 8.79 5.47
CA ARG A 185 -8.84 8.39 4.98
C ARG A 185 -8.88 7.61 3.65
N TRP A 186 -10.01 6.95 3.36
CA TRP A 186 -10.19 6.14 2.15
C TRP A 186 -10.69 6.95 0.97
N ILE A 187 -11.54 7.94 1.25
CA ILE A 187 -12.16 8.79 0.26
C ILE A 187 -11.29 10.01 -0.05
N SER A 188 -10.19 10.22 0.67
CA SER A 188 -9.26 11.31 0.37
C SER A 188 -8.49 11.05 -0.94
N PHE A 189 -8.19 12.11 -1.68
CA PHE A 189 -7.38 12.00 -2.91
C PHE A 189 -5.96 11.49 -2.67
N SER A 190 -5.45 11.55 -1.45
CA SER A 190 -4.19 10.93 -1.04
C SER A 190 -4.31 9.43 -0.79
N SER A 191 -5.52 8.86 -0.73
CA SER A 191 -5.74 7.44 -0.50
C SER A 191 -5.26 6.58 -1.66
N GLU A 192 -4.96 5.32 -1.34
CA GLU A 192 -4.57 4.32 -2.34
C GLU A 192 -5.64 4.10 -3.41
N LEU A 193 -6.92 4.13 -2.99
CA LEU A 193 -8.05 3.97 -3.90
C LEU A 193 -8.05 5.06 -4.98
N PHE A 194 -8.00 6.32 -4.57
CA PHE A 194 -8.00 7.43 -5.52
C PHE A 194 -6.73 7.48 -6.38
N ARG A 195 -5.57 7.13 -5.83
CA ARG A 195 -4.33 7.04 -6.60
C ARG A 195 -4.41 6.03 -7.74
N ARG A 196 -5.10 4.90 -7.52
CA ARG A 196 -5.30 3.90 -8.58
C ARG A 196 -6.29 4.36 -9.62
N VAL A 197 -7.40 4.97 -9.21
CA VAL A 197 -8.34 5.59 -10.15
C VAL A 197 -7.63 6.62 -11.02
N VAL A 198 -6.78 7.44 -10.40
CA VAL A 198 -5.95 8.43 -11.10
C VAL A 198 -5.00 7.75 -12.08
N ALA A 199 -4.28 6.70 -11.67
CA ALA A 199 -3.33 5.99 -12.52
C ALA A 199 -3.98 5.31 -13.73
N THR A 200 -5.25 4.89 -13.61
CA THR A 200 -6.01 4.26 -14.71
C THR A 200 -6.62 5.26 -15.70
N ARG A 201 -6.64 6.56 -15.37
CA ARG A 201 -7.27 7.63 -16.18
C ARG A 201 -6.27 8.46 -16.99
N GLY A 202 -5.00 8.07 -17.02
CA GLY A 202 -3.96 8.78 -17.76
C GLY A 202 -3.52 10.11 -17.11
N ASP A 203 -3.08 11.08 -17.91
CA ASP A 203 -2.46 12.32 -17.42
C ASP A 203 -3.44 13.39 -16.90
N MET A 204 -4.76 13.23 -17.09
CA MET A 204 -5.74 14.26 -16.73
C MET A 204 -5.67 14.71 -15.27
N PRO A 205 -5.60 13.78 -14.29
CA PRO A 205 -5.48 14.19 -12.88
C PRO A 205 -4.17 14.92 -12.57
N ALA A 206 -3.07 14.54 -13.23
CA ALA A 206 -1.80 15.23 -13.07
C ALA A 206 -1.85 16.68 -13.60
N GLN A 207 -2.56 16.89 -14.71
CA GLN A 207 -2.79 18.24 -15.27
C GLN A 207 -3.63 19.11 -14.32
N ALA A 208 -4.71 18.56 -13.75
CA ALA A 208 -5.53 19.26 -12.77
C ALA A 208 -4.73 19.67 -11.51
N VAL A 209 -3.90 18.77 -10.99
CA VAL A 209 -3.02 19.06 -9.85
C VAL A 209 -1.99 20.13 -10.20
N ARG A 210 -1.42 20.10 -11.41
CA ARG A 210 -0.48 21.14 -11.86
C ARG A 210 -1.16 22.49 -11.99
N ALA A 211 -2.37 22.55 -12.53
CA ALA A 211 -3.15 23.78 -12.67
C ALA A 211 -3.48 24.37 -11.30
N GLU A 212 -3.94 23.56 -10.36
CA GLU A 212 -4.24 24.02 -8.99
C GLU A 212 -2.97 24.45 -8.25
N ARG A 213 -1.88 23.73 -8.41
CA ARG A 213 -0.57 24.12 -7.88
C ARG A 213 -0.13 25.49 -8.43
N GLN A 214 -0.31 25.72 -9.73
CA GLN A 214 0.03 27.00 -10.36
C GLN A 214 -0.85 28.12 -9.82
N ARG A 215 -2.14 27.88 -9.62
CA ARG A 215 -3.08 28.84 -9.02
C ARG A 215 -2.69 29.22 -7.59
N LEU A 216 -2.24 28.24 -6.78
CA LEU A 216 -1.77 28.46 -5.41
C LEU A 216 -0.40 29.14 -5.36
N TRP A 217 0.45 28.84 -6.34
CA TRP A 217 1.80 29.43 -6.42
C TRP A 217 1.79 30.90 -6.85
N THR A 218 0.99 31.24 -7.86
CA THR A 218 0.82 32.58 -8.41
C THR A 218 -0.66 32.99 -8.36
N PRO A 219 -1.22 33.23 -7.16
CA PRO A 219 -2.58 33.73 -7.06
C PRO A 219 -2.69 35.12 -7.72
N PRO A 220 -3.86 35.48 -8.28
CA PRO A 220 -4.11 36.82 -8.78
C PRO A 220 -3.84 37.89 -7.74
N ASP A 221 -3.51 39.07 -8.19
CA ASP A 221 -3.33 40.21 -7.28
C ASP A 221 -4.58 40.46 -6.44
N GLY A 222 -4.40 40.68 -5.16
CA GLY A 222 -5.49 40.82 -4.17
C GLY A 222 -6.08 39.52 -3.66
N ALA A 223 -5.72 38.37 -4.25
CA ALA A 223 -6.16 37.05 -3.78
C ALA A 223 -5.16 36.34 -2.86
N ARG A 224 -4.03 36.95 -2.60
CA ARG A 224 -3.02 36.40 -1.67
C ARG A 224 -3.49 36.58 -0.24
N LEU A 225 -3.13 35.62 0.61
CA LEU A 225 -3.41 35.73 2.05
C LEU A 225 -2.76 36.98 2.65
N GLU A 226 -1.57 37.28 2.21
CA GLU A 226 -0.80 38.47 2.65
C GLU A 226 -1.36 39.80 2.18
N ASP A 227 -2.25 39.81 1.18
CA ASP A 227 -2.90 41.05 0.69
C ASP A 227 -4.15 41.40 1.51
N GLN A 228 -4.59 40.54 2.44
CA GLN A 228 -5.74 40.79 3.27
C GLN A 228 -5.44 41.86 4.33
N PRO A 229 -6.39 42.80 4.60
CA PRO A 229 -6.24 43.80 5.63
C PRO A 229 -5.87 43.18 6.98
N GLY A 230 -4.94 43.77 7.70
CA GLY A 230 -4.42 43.30 8.97
C GLY A 230 -3.29 42.25 8.85
N LEU A 231 -3.33 41.33 7.89
CA LEU A 231 -2.21 40.44 7.64
C LEU A 231 -1.09 41.08 6.84
N SER A 232 -1.41 41.96 5.91
CA SER A 232 -0.42 42.75 5.18
C SER A 232 0.47 43.61 6.08
N GLU A 233 -0.12 44.21 7.11
CA GLU A 233 0.63 45.02 8.10
C GLU A 233 1.57 44.12 8.93
N ILE A 234 1.10 42.97 9.40
CA ILE A 234 1.91 42.06 10.20
C ILE A 234 3.06 41.47 9.37
N VAL A 235 2.79 41.05 8.14
CA VAL A 235 3.83 40.52 7.24
C VAL A 235 4.82 41.62 6.83
N GLY A 236 4.33 42.86 6.63
CA GLY A 236 5.15 43.99 6.36
C GLY A 236 6.13 44.26 7.51
N ALA A 237 5.63 44.40 8.73
CA ALA A 237 6.43 44.61 9.93
C ALA A 237 7.47 43.49 10.14
N ALA A 238 7.07 42.22 10.00
CA ALA A 238 7.99 41.11 10.12
C ALA A 238 9.10 41.12 9.07
N ASN A 239 8.79 41.51 7.84
CA ASN A 239 9.78 41.63 6.77
C ASN A 239 10.73 42.82 7.02
N ASP A 240 10.27 43.93 7.62
CA ASP A 240 11.09 45.06 7.96
C ASP A 240 12.07 44.71 9.08
N GLU A 241 11.63 43.99 10.11
CA GLU A 241 12.50 43.49 11.17
C GLU A 241 13.55 42.50 10.63
N LEU A 242 13.14 41.57 9.76
CA LEU A 242 14.08 40.65 9.13
C LEU A 242 15.17 41.38 8.34
N ARG A 243 14.81 42.42 7.59
CA ARG A 243 15.76 43.23 6.85
C ARG A 243 16.68 44.04 7.77
N ALA A 244 16.18 44.47 8.90
CA ALA A 244 17.00 45.19 9.92
C ALA A 244 18.03 44.27 10.57
N LEU A 245 17.70 42.99 10.75
CA LEU A 245 18.60 41.98 11.31
C LEU A 245 19.61 41.47 10.29
N MET A 246 19.19 41.28 9.03
CA MET A 246 20.01 40.75 7.94
C MET A 246 19.65 41.43 6.62
N ALA A 247 20.59 42.21 6.06
CA ALA A 247 20.37 42.93 4.79
C ALA A 247 19.98 41.99 3.60
N SER A 248 20.39 40.72 3.67
CA SER A 248 20.09 39.67 2.68
C SER A 248 19.00 38.71 3.13
N ALA A 249 18.18 39.06 4.12
CA ALA A 249 17.12 38.20 4.62
C ALA A 249 16.10 37.84 3.52
N PRO A 250 15.66 36.57 3.41
CA PRO A 250 14.61 36.22 2.52
C PRO A 250 13.29 36.86 2.93
N ARG A 251 12.44 37.16 1.94
CA ARG A 251 11.11 37.74 2.20
C ARG A 251 10.17 36.66 2.74
N LEU A 252 9.52 36.95 3.86
CA LEU A 252 8.43 36.15 4.41
C LEU A 252 7.18 36.31 3.55
N GLN A 253 6.54 35.18 3.23
CA GLN A 253 5.22 35.12 2.57
C GLN A 253 4.32 34.16 3.33
N LEU A 254 3.04 34.48 3.40
CA LEU A 254 2.02 33.58 3.98
C LEU A 254 1.29 32.82 2.89
N ARG A 255 1.14 31.51 3.08
CA ARG A 255 0.39 30.63 2.19
C ARG A 255 -0.53 29.74 3.01
N LEU A 256 -1.71 29.44 2.46
CA LEU A 256 -2.69 28.55 3.13
C LEU A 256 -2.25 27.09 3.19
N THR A 257 -1.41 26.66 2.24
CA THR A 257 -0.93 25.28 2.15
C THR A 257 0.41 25.22 1.44
N ALA A 258 1.12 24.12 1.59
CA ALA A 258 2.27 23.81 0.76
C ALA A 258 1.85 23.58 -0.70
N THR A 259 2.75 23.91 -1.63
CA THR A 259 2.46 23.86 -3.07
C THR A 259 3.01 22.62 -3.76
N ASP A 260 3.52 21.64 -3.03
CA ASP A 260 3.87 20.34 -3.59
C ASP A 260 2.61 19.51 -3.91
N SER A 261 2.73 18.57 -4.85
CA SER A 261 1.59 17.82 -5.36
C SER A 261 0.89 16.96 -4.29
N VAL A 262 1.62 16.49 -3.28
CA VAL A 262 1.06 15.68 -2.20
C VAL A 262 0.20 16.55 -1.30
N SER A 263 0.72 17.70 -0.86
CA SER A 263 -0.02 18.63 0.00
C SER A 263 -1.25 19.20 -0.68
N VAL A 264 -1.19 19.49 -1.99
CA VAL A 264 -2.38 19.89 -2.77
C VAL A 264 -3.44 18.80 -2.76
N LEU A 265 -3.06 17.54 -3.00
CA LEU A 265 -3.99 16.41 -2.95
C LEU A 265 -4.57 16.16 -1.56
N GLU A 266 -3.78 16.32 -0.50
CA GLU A 266 -4.23 16.18 0.88
C GLU A 266 -5.21 17.27 1.31
N SER A 267 -5.15 18.44 0.71
CA SER A 267 -6.09 19.54 0.98
C SER A 267 -7.43 19.39 0.29
N VAL A 268 -7.58 18.45 -0.67
CA VAL A 268 -8.85 18.16 -1.33
C VAL A 268 -9.69 17.25 -0.45
N VAL A 269 -10.81 17.76 0.03
CA VAL A 269 -11.75 17.03 0.90
C VAL A 269 -13.02 16.70 0.12
N PRO A 270 -13.34 15.40 -0.07
CA PRO A 270 -14.60 14.98 -0.68
C PRO A 270 -15.80 15.41 0.15
N HIS A 271 -16.86 15.83 -0.51
CA HIS A 271 -18.13 16.18 0.11
C HIS A 271 -19.22 15.29 -0.47
N PHE A 272 -20.10 14.80 0.40
CA PHE A 272 -21.31 14.11 -0.03
C PHE A 272 -22.43 15.13 -0.28
N VAL A 273 -23.07 15.00 -1.43
CA VAL A 273 -24.22 15.81 -1.79
C VAL A 273 -25.46 14.93 -1.77
N GLN A 274 -26.40 15.24 -0.89
CA GLN A 274 -27.69 14.54 -0.80
C GLN A 274 -28.84 15.49 -1.23
N GLY A 275 -29.39 15.25 -2.40
CA GLY A 275 -30.52 16.02 -2.92
C GLY A 275 -30.21 17.53 -2.95
N THR A 276 -31.14 18.34 -2.41
CA THR A 276 -31.03 19.80 -2.30
C THR A 276 -30.44 20.27 -0.96
N GLY A 277 -29.97 19.35 -0.13
CA GLY A 277 -29.41 19.67 1.19
C GLY A 277 -28.01 20.31 1.12
N PRO A 278 -27.52 20.82 2.25
CA PRO A 278 -26.19 21.40 2.32
C PRO A 278 -25.10 20.35 2.03
N THR A 279 -24.07 20.75 1.29
CA THR A 279 -22.90 19.93 1.04
C THR A 279 -22.05 19.85 2.31
N LEU A 280 -21.82 18.64 2.82
CA LEU A 280 -21.00 18.43 4.03
C LEU A 280 -19.76 17.59 3.70
N PRO A 281 -18.59 17.91 4.30
CA PRO A 281 -17.42 17.07 4.20
C PRO A 281 -17.73 15.64 4.68
N SER A 282 -17.09 14.65 4.07
CA SER A 282 -17.24 13.23 4.45
C SER A 282 -16.99 12.97 5.95
N GLN A 283 -16.08 13.72 6.56
CA GLN A 283 -15.76 13.65 8.00
C GLN A 283 -16.91 14.07 8.92
N ARG A 284 -17.88 14.86 8.41
CA ARG A 284 -19.05 15.33 9.16
C ARG A 284 -20.31 14.55 8.85
N GLN A 285 -20.26 13.55 7.99
CA GLN A 285 -21.36 12.66 7.72
C GLN A 285 -21.52 11.63 8.84
N GLY A 286 -22.76 11.20 9.09
CA GLY A 286 -23.03 10.14 10.03
C GLY A 286 -22.35 8.83 9.62
N THR A 287 -21.85 8.05 10.60
CA THR A 287 -21.12 6.80 10.36
C THR A 287 -21.93 5.78 9.56
N GLY A 288 -23.27 5.79 9.65
CA GLY A 288 -24.15 4.91 8.88
C GLY A 288 -24.09 5.19 7.38
N LEU A 289 -24.14 6.46 6.97
CA LEU A 289 -24.07 6.88 5.57
C LEU A 289 -22.70 6.52 4.96
N VAL A 290 -21.64 6.80 5.68
CA VAL A 290 -20.26 6.53 5.20
C VAL A 290 -19.96 5.03 5.14
N SER A 291 -20.68 4.21 5.93
CA SER A 291 -20.51 2.75 5.93
C SER A 291 -21.28 2.03 4.82
N LEU A 292 -22.30 2.66 4.23
CA LEU A 292 -23.16 2.08 3.21
C LEU A 292 -22.68 2.36 1.77
N GLN A 293 -21.71 3.23 1.60
CA GLN A 293 -21.09 3.59 0.33
C GLN A 293 -19.72 2.97 0.17
#